data_85eb92579a77671252c17969a8d0d60a
#
_entry.id   85eb92579a77671252c17969a8d0d60a
#
_cell.length_a   1.000
_cell.length_b   1.000
_cell.length_c   1.000
_cell.angle_alpha   90.00
_cell.angle_beta   90.00
_cell.angle_gamma   90.00
#
_symmetry.space_group_name_H-M   'P 1'
#
loop_
_entity.id
_entity.type
_entity.pdbx_description
1 polymer ?
#
loop_
_entity_poly.entity_id
_entity_poly.type
_entity_poly.pdbx_seq_one_letter_code
_entity_poly.pdbx_strand_id
1 'polypeptide(L)'
;SAAADAQIIVLGAAFLRRLGLPFILRLNSIGCKKCRADYQRALVEYFSAHRDKLCDSCKTRLERNPLRLLDCKSEICSEIAKDAPKTTDYLCDDCAQHYNELLATLDGMGIEYVSDPKIVRGLDYYSRTVFEYQFTGIGAQNALVGGGRYDGLIESVGGPSLSGIGFAMGINRLILAMEQTGASYPEQPKPTLYIAALGAPAMRRAAVLAQQLREQGVRAESDIVGRSLKAQMKYAGKSGFRYTLMIGDSELETGRAFLRNMEQSEQTEIEIDRVADYLI
;
A
#
# COMPACT_ATOMS: atom_id res chain seq x y z
N SER A 1 21.61 -9.64 8.56
CA SER A 1 22.27 -10.56 7.62
C SER A 1 21.70 -10.35 6.22
N ALA A 2 22.45 -10.76 5.19
CA ALA A 2 21.97 -10.75 3.80
C ALA A 2 20.75 -11.67 3.59
N ALA A 3 20.68 -12.77 4.32
CA ALA A 3 19.54 -13.68 4.29
C ALA A 3 18.22 -13.00 4.76
N ALA A 4 18.29 -12.11 5.76
CA ALA A 4 17.11 -11.35 6.18
C ALA A 4 16.65 -10.37 5.08
N ASP A 5 17.60 -9.77 4.36
CA ASP A 5 17.29 -8.88 3.23
C ASP A 5 16.61 -9.67 2.11
N ALA A 6 17.13 -10.84 1.78
CA ALA A 6 16.53 -11.73 0.79
C ALA A 6 15.10 -12.13 1.17
N GLN A 7 14.85 -12.51 2.43
CA GLN A 7 13.50 -12.85 2.89
C GLN A 7 12.50 -11.72 2.70
N ILE A 8 12.88 -10.49 3.05
CA ILE A 8 12.01 -9.31 2.89
C ILE A 8 11.77 -9.00 1.41
N ILE A 9 12.78 -9.13 0.57
CA ILE A 9 12.64 -9.00 -0.88
C ILE A 9 11.70 -10.07 -1.43
N VAL A 10 11.91 -11.35 -1.10
CA VAL A 10 11.05 -12.45 -1.56
C VAL A 10 9.61 -12.29 -1.11
N LEU A 11 9.37 -11.80 0.12
CA LEU A 11 8.03 -11.49 0.61
C LEU A 11 7.31 -10.45 -0.29
N GLY A 12 8.01 -9.38 -0.66
CA GLY A 12 7.47 -8.37 -1.58
C GLY A 12 7.16 -8.95 -2.97
N ALA A 13 8.06 -9.78 -3.51
CA ALA A 13 7.86 -10.47 -4.78
C ALA A 13 6.67 -11.43 -4.75
N ALA A 14 6.56 -12.25 -3.69
CA ALA A 14 5.45 -13.18 -3.50
C ALA A 14 4.10 -12.46 -3.39
N PHE A 15 4.07 -11.34 -2.67
CA PHE A 15 2.88 -10.51 -2.55
C PHE A 15 2.41 -9.97 -3.92
N LEU A 16 3.30 -9.37 -4.70
CA LEU A 16 2.96 -8.84 -6.03
C LEU A 16 2.55 -9.95 -7.01
N ARG A 17 3.25 -11.10 -6.99
CA ARG A 17 2.85 -12.28 -7.80
C ARG A 17 1.46 -12.78 -7.44
N ARG A 18 1.12 -12.80 -6.15
CA ARG A 18 -0.22 -13.22 -5.68
C ARG A 18 -1.33 -12.27 -6.10
N LEU A 19 -1.02 -10.99 -6.31
CA LEU A 19 -1.92 -10.00 -6.91
C LEU A 19 -1.98 -10.08 -8.45
N GLY A 20 -1.20 -10.95 -9.09
CA GLY A 20 -1.11 -11.05 -10.54
C GLY A 20 -0.39 -9.86 -11.20
N LEU A 21 0.42 -9.12 -10.45
CA LEU A 21 1.10 -7.93 -10.94
C LEU A 21 2.48 -8.28 -11.48
N PRO A 22 2.79 -8.01 -12.75
CA PRO A 22 4.13 -8.09 -13.28
C PRO A 22 4.99 -6.96 -12.71
N PHE A 23 6.24 -7.24 -12.44
CA PHE A 23 7.18 -6.26 -11.91
C PHE A 23 8.61 -6.51 -12.39
N ILE A 24 9.42 -5.47 -12.31
CA ILE A 24 10.88 -5.54 -12.40
C ILE A 24 11.41 -5.19 -11.01
N LEU A 25 12.12 -6.12 -10.38
CA LEU A 25 12.86 -5.87 -9.14
C LEU A 25 14.18 -5.19 -9.49
N ARG A 26 14.37 -3.96 -9.01
CA ARG A 26 15.63 -3.25 -9.09
C ARG A 26 16.29 -3.23 -7.73
N LEU A 27 17.58 -3.52 -7.69
CA LEU A 27 18.36 -3.74 -6.49
C LEU A 27 19.66 -2.94 -6.55
N ASN A 28 20.07 -2.35 -5.44
CA ASN A 28 21.36 -1.67 -5.29
C ASN A 28 21.89 -1.82 -3.86
N SER A 29 23.17 -1.56 -3.70
CA SER A 29 23.78 -1.30 -2.38
C SER A 29 24.26 0.14 -2.32
N ILE A 30 23.75 0.91 -1.37
CA ILE A 30 24.21 2.29 -1.11
C ILE A 30 25.33 2.36 -0.06
N GLY A 31 25.86 1.21 0.34
CA GLY A 31 26.95 1.10 1.30
C GLY A 31 26.60 1.54 2.73
N CYS A 32 27.57 1.46 3.61
CA CYS A 32 27.50 2.00 4.98
C CYS A 32 28.04 3.43 5.06
N LYS A 33 28.04 4.03 6.23
CA LYS A 33 28.59 5.41 6.45
C LYS A 33 30.04 5.53 5.96
N LYS A 34 30.88 4.47 6.14
CA LYS A 34 32.27 4.46 5.67
C LYS A 34 32.34 4.51 4.14
N CYS A 35 31.62 3.66 3.45
CA CYS A 35 31.58 3.65 1.97
C CYS A 35 31.07 4.95 1.36
N ARG A 36 30.07 5.58 2.00
CA ARG A 36 29.45 6.80 1.49
C ARG A 36 30.38 8.00 1.42
N ALA A 37 31.30 8.14 2.34
CA ALA A 37 32.19 9.28 2.36
C ALA A 37 33.01 9.37 1.07
N ASP A 38 33.59 8.27 0.63
CA ASP A 38 34.41 8.19 -0.56
C ASP A 38 33.56 8.29 -1.83
N TYR A 39 32.42 7.60 -1.85
CA TYR A 39 31.49 7.66 -2.96
C TYR A 39 30.88 9.05 -3.16
N GLN A 40 30.50 9.74 -2.08
CA GLN A 40 29.99 11.11 -2.17
C GLN A 40 31.03 12.07 -2.73
N ARG A 41 32.30 11.92 -2.35
CA ARG A 41 33.38 12.76 -2.96
C ARG A 41 33.46 12.54 -4.46
N ALA A 42 33.47 11.29 -4.90
CA ALA A 42 33.50 10.98 -6.33
C ALA A 42 32.27 11.50 -7.10
N LEU A 43 31.06 11.41 -6.49
CA LEU A 43 29.85 11.99 -7.08
C LEU A 43 29.91 13.51 -7.16
N VAL A 44 30.36 14.19 -6.12
CA VAL A 44 30.49 15.66 -6.12
C VAL A 44 31.50 16.10 -7.18
N GLU A 45 32.63 15.44 -7.28
CA GLU A 45 33.64 15.72 -8.31
C GLU A 45 33.05 15.55 -9.73
N TYR A 46 32.42 14.40 -9.98
CA TYR A 46 31.79 14.09 -11.27
C TYR A 46 30.73 15.10 -11.66
N PHE A 47 29.75 15.36 -10.79
CA PHE A 47 28.64 16.27 -11.11
C PHE A 47 29.05 17.73 -11.11
N SER A 48 30.10 18.11 -10.38
CA SER A 48 30.65 19.48 -10.42
C SER A 48 31.21 19.81 -11.79
N ALA A 49 31.85 18.86 -12.48
CA ALA A 49 32.32 19.03 -13.86
C ALA A 49 31.17 19.25 -14.87
N HIS A 50 29.94 18.87 -14.49
CA HIS A 50 28.75 19.03 -15.33
C HIS A 50 27.75 20.06 -14.79
N ARG A 51 28.16 20.89 -13.80
CA ARG A 51 27.27 21.80 -13.04
C ARG A 51 26.40 22.68 -13.94
N ASP A 52 26.95 23.22 -15.00
CA ASP A 52 26.25 24.16 -15.89
C ASP A 52 25.08 23.51 -16.66
N LYS A 53 25.15 22.21 -16.88
CA LYS A 53 24.11 21.41 -17.56
C LYS A 53 23.04 20.87 -16.61
N LEU A 54 23.26 20.94 -15.30
CA LEU A 54 22.32 20.42 -14.31
C LEU A 54 21.08 21.34 -14.18
N CYS A 55 19.91 20.73 -13.95
CA CYS A 55 18.71 21.49 -13.57
C CYS A 55 18.90 22.15 -12.20
N ASP A 56 18.14 23.20 -11.89
CA ASP A 56 18.31 23.99 -10.65
C ASP A 56 18.11 23.15 -9.38
N SER A 57 17.18 22.20 -9.41
CA SER A 57 17.02 21.22 -8.31
C SER A 57 18.28 20.37 -8.10
N CYS A 58 18.96 19.96 -9.18
CA CYS A 58 20.18 19.17 -9.08
C CYS A 58 21.38 20.02 -8.63
N LYS A 59 21.46 21.28 -9.01
CA LYS A 59 22.47 22.22 -8.49
C LYS A 59 22.38 22.34 -6.96
N THR A 60 21.16 22.47 -6.43
CA THR A 60 20.93 22.49 -4.98
C THR A 60 21.22 21.13 -4.30
N ARG A 61 20.86 20.03 -4.96
CA ARG A 61 21.11 18.66 -4.44
C ARG A 61 22.60 18.33 -4.40
N LEU A 62 23.38 18.84 -5.35
CA LEU A 62 24.82 18.64 -5.38
C LEU A 62 25.50 19.09 -4.07
N GLU A 63 25.00 20.16 -3.45
CA GLU A 63 25.53 20.71 -2.20
C GLU A 63 24.97 20.01 -0.96
N ARG A 64 23.73 19.50 -1.01
CA ARG A 64 23.03 18.94 0.15
C ARG A 64 23.02 17.41 0.20
N ASN A 65 22.73 16.78 -0.92
CA ASN A 65 22.64 15.32 -1.01
C ASN A 65 22.92 14.86 -2.45
N PRO A 66 24.20 14.65 -2.82
CA PRO A 66 24.62 14.30 -4.18
C PRO A 66 23.98 13.00 -4.70
N LEU A 67 23.68 12.04 -3.82
CA LEU A 67 23.00 10.80 -4.20
C LEU A 67 21.68 11.03 -4.92
N ARG A 68 20.96 12.10 -4.58
CA ARG A 68 19.66 12.44 -5.18
C ARG A 68 19.77 12.93 -6.64
N LEU A 69 20.98 13.18 -7.17
CA LEU A 69 21.17 13.51 -8.58
C LEU A 69 20.93 12.28 -9.46
N LEU A 70 21.25 11.07 -8.96
CA LEU A 70 21.07 9.80 -9.67
C LEU A 70 19.60 9.50 -9.98
N ASP A 71 18.66 9.99 -9.17
CA ASP A 71 17.20 9.81 -9.35
C ASP A 71 16.53 11.06 -9.97
N CYS A 72 17.27 11.91 -10.67
CA CYS A 72 16.66 13.06 -11.31
C CYS A 72 15.83 12.65 -12.52
N LYS A 73 14.61 13.23 -12.65
CA LYS A 73 13.69 12.95 -13.76
C LYS A 73 13.88 13.87 -14.98
N SER A 74 14.76 14.87 -14.88
CA SER A 74 15.18 15.70 -16.04
C SER A 74 15.99 14.84 -17.01
N GLU A 75 15.65 14.87 -18.29
CA GLU A 75 16.34 14.09 -19.34
C GLU A 75 17.84 14.36 -19.34
N ILE A 76 18.26 15.64 -19.28
CA ILE A 76 19.67 16.05 -19.28
C ILE A 76 20.39 15.49 -18.06
N CYS A 77 19.81 15.66 -16.87
CA CYS A 77 20.43 15.15 -15.64
C CYS A 77 20.47 13.62 -15.61
N SER A 78 19.43 12.97 -16.13
CA SER A 78 19.37 11.50 -16.22
C SER A 78 20.39 10.95 -17.20
N GLU A 79 20.67 11.67 -18.31
CA GLU A 79 21.70 11.29 -19.26
C GLU A 79 23.08 11.40 -18.62
N ILE A 80 23.40 12.53 -17.98
CA ILE A 80 24.66 12.72 -17.25
C ILE A 80 24.83 11.62 -16.17
N ALA A 81 23.75 11.25 -15.47
CA ALA A 81 23.79 10.24 -14.41
C ALA A 81 24.05 8.80 -14.91
N LYS A 82 24.02 8.54 -16.24
CA LYS A 82 24.35 7.21 -16.77
C LYS A 82 25.82 6.84 -16.57
N ASP A 83 26.69 7.82 -16.71
CA ASP A 83 28.14 7.64 -16.63
C ASP A 83 28.72 8.01 -15.25
N ALA A 84 27.83 8.33 -14.28
CA ALA A 84 28.23 8.66 -12.92
C ALA A 84 28.88 7.44 -12.21
N PRO A 85 29.82 7.68 -11.29
CA PRO A 85 30.40 6.63 -10.46
C PRO A 85 29.30 5.77 -9.82
N LYS A 86 29.52 4.44 -9.73
CA LYS A 86 28.59 3.49 -9.14
C LYS A 86 28.94 3.25 -7.67
N THR A 87 27.95 3.18 -6.80
CA THR A 87 28.17 2.90 -5.36
C THR A 87 28.91 1.59 -5.15
N THR A 88 28.64 0.59 -5.99
CA THR A 88 29.25 -0.75 -5.92
C THR A 88 30.77 -0.73 -6.02
N ASP A 89 31.34 0.27 -6.69
CA ASP A 89 32.79 0.40 -6.90
C ASP A 89 33.51 1.00 -5.66
N TYR A 90 32.74 1.51 -4.68
CA TYR A 90 33.19 2.15 -3.45
C TYR A 90 32.80 1.40 -2.17
N LEU A 91 32.27 0.19 -2.31
CA LEU A 91 31.89 -0.61 -1.14
C LEU A 91 33.15 -1.06 -0.36
N CYS A 92 33.09 -0.96 0.96
CA CYS A 92 34.07 -1.64 1.79
C CYS A 92 33.85 -3.16 1.77
N ASP A 93 34.84 -3.93 2.19
CA ASP A 93 34.80 -5.41 2.15
C ASP A 93 33.51 -5.99 2.77
N ASP A 94 33.12 -5.49 3.95
CA ASP A 94 31.89 -5.93 4.63
C ASP A 94 30.62 -5.65 3.83
N CYS A 95 30.55 -4.52 3.12
CA CYS A 95 29.40 -4.16 2.31
C CYS A 95 29.39 -4.92 0.98
N ALA A 96 30.55 -5.13 0.39
CA ALA A 96 30.72 -5.95 -0.81
C ALA A 96 30.35 -7.40 -0.54
N GLN A 97 30.85 -7.98 0.55
CA GLN A 97 30.51 -9.34 0.98
C GLN A 97 28.99 -9.45 1.22
N HIS A 98 28.39 -8.53 1.99
CA HIS A 98 26.95 -8.53 2.24
C HIS A 98 26.14 -8.48 0.95
N TYR A 99 26.53 -7.64 -0.02
CA TYR A 99 25.81 -7.50 -1.28
C TYR A 99 25.95 -8.76 -2.13
N ASN A 100 27.14 -9.33 -2.22
CA ASN A 100 27.39 -10.58 -2.96
C ASN A 100 26.61 -11.76 -2.36
N GLU A 101 26.58 -11.88 -1.03
CA GLU A 101 25.76 -12.89 -0.34
C GLU A 101 24.26 -12.72 -0.61
N LEU A 102 23.79 -11.47 -0.66
CA LEU A 102 22.39 -11.18 -1.02
C LEU A 102 22.08 -11.64 -2.44
N LEU A 103 22.91 -11.26 -3.41
CA LEU A 103 22.72 -11.66 -4.81
C LEU A 103 22.72 -13.19 -4.96
N ALA A 104 23.72 -13.88 -4.40
CA ALA A 104 23.79 -15.33 -4.43
C ALA A 104 22.56 -16.01 -3.78
N THR A 105 22.05 -15.41 -2.70
CA THR A 105 20.84 -15.92 -2.03
C THR A 105 19.60 -15.75 -2.90
N LEU A 106 19.42 -14.60 -3.55
CA LEU A 106 18.31 -14.35 -4.47
C LEU A 106 18.37 -15.24 -5.70
N ASP A 107 19.57 -15.43 -6.27
CA ASP A 107 19.82 -16.36 -7.38
C ASP A 107 19.42 -17.79 -7.00
N GLY A 108 19.85 -18.27 -5.82
CA GLY A 108 19.49 -19.58 -5.28
C GLY A 108 17.98 -19.74 -5.02
N MET A 109 17.26 -18.64 -4.79
CA MET A 109 15.80 -18.61 -4.62
C MET A 109 15.03 -18.41 -5.94
N GLY A 110 15.74 -18.28 -7.08
CA GLY A 110 15.12 -18.04 -8.39
C GLY A 110 14.41 -16.69 -8.51
N ILE A 111 14.90 -15.66 -7.84
CA ILE A 111 14.37 -14.30 -7.90
C ILE A 111 15.15 -13.51 -8.95
N GLU A 112 14.46 -13.13 -10.01
CA GLU A 112 15.01 -12.25 -11.03
C GLU A 112 15.10 -10.81 -10.55
N TYR A 113 16.23 -10.16 -10.77
CA TYR A 113 16.45 -8.76 -10.42
C TYR A 113 17.37 -8.06 -11.44
N VAL A 114 17.32 -6.74 -11.42
CA VAL A 114 18.25 -5.88 -12.15
C VAL A 114 19.09 -5.10 -11.13
N SER A 115 20.41 -5.30 -11.15
CA SER A 115 21.33 -4.46 -10.38
C SER A 115 21.36 -3.07 -11.01
N ASP A 116 20.83 -2.05 -10.29
CA ASP A 116 20.67 -0.70 -10.81
C ASP A 116 21.30 0.34 -9.87
N PRO A 117 22.48 0.87 -10.22
CA PRO A 117 23.18 1.84 -9.39
C PRO A 117 22.44 3.17 -9.22
N LYS A 118 21.39 3.42 -10.02
CA LYS A 118 20.55 4.61 -9.90
C LYS A 118 19.48 4.50 -8.81
N ILE A 119 19.22 3.29 -8.31
CA ILE A 119 18.29 3.11 -7.20
C ILE A 119 18.92 3.66 -5.91
N VAL A 120 18.44 4.83 -5.54
CA VAL A 120 18.70 5.50 -4.25
C VAL A 120 17.36 5.80 -3.59
N ARG A 121 17.34 5.85 -2.26
CA ARG A 121 16.08 6.12 -1.54
C ARG A 121 16.00 7.59 -1.13
N GLY A 122 14.77 8.08 -1.00
CA GLY A 122 14.48 9.47 -0.63
C GLY A 122 14.78 9.82 0.83
N LEU A 123 15.20 8.86 1.65
CA LEU A 123 15.39 9.01 3.09
C LEU A 123 16.83 8.60 3.46
N ASP A 124 17.45 9.40 4.30
CA ASP A 124 18.89 9.29 4.59
C ASP A 124 19.25 8.17 5.59
N TYR A 125 18.23 7.54 6.20
CA TYR A 125 18.42 6.46 7.16
C TYR A 125 18.78 5.11 6.52
N TYR A 126 18.59 4.95 5.21
CA TYR A 126 18.93 3.70 4.53
C TYR A 126 20.44 3.44 4.51
N SER A 127 20.79 2.16 4.59
CA SER A 127 22.15 1.64 4.52
C SER A 127 22.20 0.36 3.72
N ARG A 128 23.36 0.03 3.11
CA ARG A 128 23.57 -1.21 2.36
C ARG A 128 22.46 -1.45 1.32
N THR A 129 21.63 -2.46 1.51
CA THR A 129 20.60 -2.90 0.57
C THR A 129 19.48 -1.90 0.38
N VAL A 130 19.18 -1.54 -0.88
CA VAL A 130 17.98 -0.79 -1.28
C VAL A 130 17.35 -1.45 -2.50
N PHE A 131 16.02 -1.44 -2.59
CA PHE A 131 15.31 -2.08 -3.69
C PHE A 131 13.98 -1.40 -4.01
N GLU A 132 13.54 -1.62 -5.25
CA GLU A 132 12.22 -1.18 -5.74
C GLU A 132 11.61 -2.25 -6.64
N TYR A 133 10.30 -2.44 -6.50
CA TYR A 133 9.49 -3.17 -7.47
C TYR A 133 8.80 -2.16 -8.37
N GLN A 134 9.15 -2.18 -9.64
CA GLN A 134 8.66 -1.24 -10.63
C GLN A 134 7.68 -1.93 -11.58
N PHE A 135 6.58 -1.22 -11.91
CA PHE A 135 5.59 -1.62 -12.89
C PHE A 135 5.51 -0.56 -13.99
N THR A 136 5.63 -0.98 -15.23
CA THR A 136 5.80 -0.05 -16.38
C THR A 136 4.52 0.66 -16.81
N GLY A 137 3.35 0.23 -16.35
CA GLY A 137 2.06 0.74 -16.80
C GLY A 137 1.56 2.03 -16.14
N ILE A 138 2.16 2.52 -15.05
CA ILE A 138 1.62 3.63 -14.24
C ILE A 138 2.42 4.95 -14.36
N GLY A 139 3.07 5.17 -15.50
CA GLY A 139 3.77 6.42 -15.79
C GLY A 139 5.17 6.55 -15.16
N ALA A 140 5.67 7.79 -15.04
CA ALA A 140 7.06 8.06 -14.65
C ALA A 140 7.43 7.65 -13.22
N GLN A 141 6.45 7.57 -12.33
CA GLN A 141 6.63 7.09 -10.95
C GLN A 141 6.12 5.66 -10.82
N ASN A 142 6.87 4.73 -11.39
CA ASN A 142 6.48 3.34 -11.58
C ASN A 142 6.77 2.40 -10.39
N ALA A 143 7.36 2.87 -9.30
CA ALA A 143 7.62 2.06 -8.13
C ALA A 143 6.33 1.76 -7.36
N LEU A 144 5.96 0.47 -7.28
CA LEU A 144 4.84 -0.04 -6.48
C LEU A 144 5.25 -0.22 -5.02
N VAL A 145 6.44 -0.77 -4.82
CA VAL A 145 7.03 -1.08 -3.52
C VAL A 145 8.44 -0.57 -3.50
N GLY A 146 8.86 -0.03 -2.39
CA GLY A 146 10.23 0.39 -2.20
C GLY A 146 10.70 0.13 -0.77
N GLY A 147 11.91 -0.38 -0.63
CA GLY A 147 12.46 -0.76 0.65
C GLY A 147 13.97 -0.73 0.70
N GLY A 148 14.47 -1.23 1.81
CA GLY A 148 15.90 -1.35 2.06
C GLY A 148 16.23 -1.56 3.53
N ARG A 149 17.52 -1.69 3.80
CA ARG A 149 18.09 -1.81 5.13
C ARG A 149 18.25 -0.42 5.76
N TYR A 150 18.03 -0.32 7.06
CA TYR A 150 18.11 0.93 7.81
C TYR A 150 18.79 0.72 9.16
N ASP A 151 20.04 0.24 9.10
CA ASP A 151 20.90 0.10 10.29
C ASP A 151 21.14 1.48 10.92
N GLY A 152 20.99 1.59 12.24
CA GLY A 152 21.13 2.83 12.98
C GLY A 152 19.89 3.71 13.09
N LEU A 153 18.78 3.40 12.40
CA LEU A 153 17.54 4.18 12.54
C LEU A 153 16.96 4.04 13.95
N ILE A 154 16.87 2.83 14.48
CA ILE A 154 16.30 2.56 15.80
C ILE A 154 17.11 3.30 16.89
N GLU A 155 18.43 3.28 16.78
CA GLU A 155 19.33 4.02 17.68
C GLU A 155 19.14 5.54 17.55
N SER A 156 18.94 6.06 16.34
CA SER A 156 18.77 7.51 16.13
C SER A 156 17.47 8.06 16.73
N VAL A 157 16.48 7.20 16.98
CA VAL A 157 15.21 7.57 17.67
C VAL A 157 15.19 7.17 19.16
N GLY A 158 16.35 6.84 19.73
CA GLY A 158 16.51 6.54 21.15
C GLY A 158 16.32 5.08 21.55
N GLY A 159 16.22 4.16 20.59
CA GLY A 159 16.16 2.73 20.84
C GLY A 159 17.55 2.07 20.90
N PRO A 160 17.61 0.74 21.12
CA PRO A 160 18.85 -0.01 21.10
C PRO A 160 19.49 -0.06 19.70
N SER A 161 20.80 -0.32 19.64
CA SER A 161 21.52 -0.47 18.36
C SER A 161 21.12 -1.79 17.68
N LEU A 162 20.06 -1.74 16.87
CA LEU A 162 19.52 -2.87 16.12
C LEU A 162 19.50 -2.56 14.63
N SER A 163 19.80 -3.58 13.83
CA SER A 163 19.64 -3.53 12.37
C SER A 163 18.17 -3.71 11.99
N GLY A 164 17.74 -3.01 10.95
CA GLY A 164 16.40 -3.15 10.39
C GLY A 164 16.42 -3.31 8.86
N ILE A 165 15.44 -4.02 8.34
CA ILE A 165 15.15 -4.15 6.91
C ILE A 165 13.64 -4.20 6.73
N GLY A 166 13.11 -3.54 5.71
CA GLY A 166 11.68 -3.54 5.43
C GLY A 166 11.35 -2.82 4.13
N PHE A 167 10.07 -2.76 3.83
CA PHE A 167 9.56 -2.03 2.67
C PHE A 167 8.23 -1.34 2.98
N ALA A 168 7.88 -0.38 2.15
CA ALA A 168 6.56 0.22 2.09
C ALA A 168 6.00 0.09 0.66
N MET A 169 4.67 0.04 0.55
CA MET A 169 3.97 -0.04 -0.72
C MET A 169 2.92 1.06 -0.85
N GLY A 170 2.73 1.53 -2.08
CA GLY A 170 1.69 2.50 -2.38
C GLY A 170 0.37 1.81 -2.70
N ILE A 171 -0.57 1.74 -1.75
CA ILE A 171 -1.85 1.04 -1.95
C ILE A 171 -2.59 1.55 -3.20
N ASN A 172 -2.70 2.86 -3.38
CA ASN A 172 -3.35 3.43 -4.57
C ASN A 172 -2.64 3.03 -5.87
N ARG A 173 -1.30 2.91 -5.86
CA ARG A 173 -0.53 2.46 -7.02
C ARG A 173 -0.75 0.98 -7.32
N LEU A 174 -0.87 0.15 -6.28
CA LEU A 174 -1.21 -1.25 -6.44
C LEU A 174 -2.59 -1.41 -7.08
N ILE A 175 -3.59 -0.65 -6.60
CA ILE A 175 -4.95 -0.64 -7.18
C ILE A 175 -4.90 -0.22 -8.64
N LEU A 176 -4.23 0.87 -9.00
CA LEU A 176 -4.07 1.32 -10.38
C LEU A 176 -3.38 0.26 -11.25
N ALA A 177 -2.35 -0.40 -10.74
CA ALA A 177 -1.67 -1.48 -11.47
C ALA A 177 -2.59 -2.68 -11.67
N MET A 178 -3.38 -3.07 -10.66
CA MET A 178 -4.39 -4.12 -10.76
C MET A 178 -5.47 -3.79 -11.82
N GLU A 179 -5.97 -2.56 -11.84
CA GLU A 179 -6.93 -2.10 -12.85
C GLU A 179 -6.35 -2.20 -14.26
N GLN A 180 -5.11 -1.79 -14.47
CA GLN A 180 -4.46 -1.85 -15.78
C GLN A 180 -4.14 -3.27 -16.25
N THR A 181 -3.84 -4.19 -15.33
CA THR A 181 -3.59 -5.59 -15.66
C THR A 181 -4.87 -6.42 -15.78
N GLY A 182 -6.04 -5.84 -15.47
CA GLY A 182 -7.30 -6.57 -15.41
C GLY A 182 -7.35 -7.60 -14.29
N ALA A 183 -6.56 -7.41 -13.23
CA ALA A 183 -6.58 -8.30 -12.07
C ALA A 183 -7.96 -8.28 -11.41
N SER A 184 -8.48 -9.47 -11.09
CA SER A 184 -9.79 -9.60 -10.45
C SER A 184 -9.71 -9.18 -8.97
N TYR A 185 -10.69 -8.41 -8.55
CA TYR A 185 -10.92 -8.15 -7.13
C TYR A 185 -11.83 -9.24 -6.55
N PRO A 186 -11.67 -9.61 -5.28
CA PRO A 186 -12.66 -10.44 -4.62
C PRO A 186 -14.03 -9.77 -4.70
N GLU A 187 -15.07 -10.53 -5.03
CA GLU A 187 -16.43 -10.00 -4.96
C GLU A 187 -16.67 -9.43 -3.56
N GLN A 188 -17.16 -8.19 -3.52
CA GLN A 188 -17.60 -7.60 -2.27
C GLN A 188 -18.82 -8.40 -1.79
N PRO A 189 -18.77 -9.01 -0.60
CA PRO A 189 -19.95 -9.71 -0.10
C PRO A 189 -21.10 -8.72 -0.01
N LYS A 190 -22.25 -9.07 -0.62
CA LYS A 190 -23.45 -8.23 -0.61
C LYS A 190 -23.84 -7.87 0.81
N PRO A 191 -24.32 -6.64 1.07
CA PRO A 191 -24.83 -6.27 2.37
C PRO A 191 -26.12 -7.07 2.67
N THR A 192 -26.30 -7.46 3.94
CA THR A 192 -27.36 -8.39 4.30
C THR A 192 -28.69 -7.68 4.57
N LEU A 193 -28.70 -6.71 5.47
CA LEU A 193 -29.92 -6.04 5.93
C LEU A 193 -29.80 -4.54 5.88
N TYR A 194 -30.78 -3.88 5.29
CA TYR A 194 -31.00 -2.44 5.44
C TYR A 194 -32.22 -2.19 6.34
N ILE A 195 -32.04 -1.41 7.41
CA ILE A 195 -33.11 -1.02 8.33
C ILE A 195 -33.58 0.36 7.95
N ALA A 196 -34.73 0.43 7.28
CA ALA A 196 -35.37 1.69 6.94
C ALA A 196 -36.17 2.20 8.16
N ALA A 197 -35.96 3.44 8.55
CA ALA A 197 -36.58 4.01 9.74
C ALA A 197 -37.26 5.34 9.43
N LEU A 198 -38.42 5.56 10.00
CA LEU A 198 -39.18 6.80 9.88
C LEU A 198 -39.46 7.41 11.28
N GLY A 199 -38.97 8.63 11.48
CA GLY A 199 -39.09 9.33 12.77
C GLY A 199 -37.87 9.08 13.68
N ALA A 200 -37.62 10.03 14.59
CA ALA A 200 -36.43 10.01 15.44
C ALA A 200 -36.36 8.80 16.40
N PRO A 201 -37.48 8.31 17.00
CA PRO A 201 -37.46 7.10 17.82
C PRO A 201 -37.05 5.84 17.00
N ALA A 202 -37.63 5.68 15.80
CA ALA A 202 -37.37 4.57 14.92
C ALA A 202 -35.90 4.59 14.41
N MET A 203 -35.35 5.77 14.08
CA MET A 203 -33.95 5.92 13.70
C MET A 203 -32.99 5.51 14.81
N ARG A 204 -33.27 5.88 16.06
CA ARG A 204 -32.45 5.42 17.21
C ARG A 204 -32.52 3.89 17.36
N ARG A 205 -33.72 3.30 17.27
CA ARG A 205 -33.90 1.84 17.36
C ARG A 205 -33.17 1.12 16.23
N ALA A 206 -33.27 1.62 14.99
CA ALA A 206 -32.59 1.06 13.83
C ALA A 206 -31.06 1.13 13.99
N ALA A 207 -30.52 2.21 14.51
CA ALA A 207 -29.09 2.35 14.74
C ALA A 207 -28.57 1.35 15.79
N VAL A 208 -29.30 1.18 16.90
CA VAL A 208 -28.97 0.19 17.95
C VAL A 208 -29.03 -1.24 17.38
N LEU A 209 -30.11 -1.56 16.67
CA LEU A 209 -30.28 -2.88 16.05
C LEU A 209 -29.21 -3.18 15.02
N ALA A 210 -28.86 -2.21 14.16
CA ALA A 210 -27.80 -2.36 13.18
C ALA A 210 -26.44 -2.65 13.86
N GLN A 211 -26.15 -2.00 15.00
CA GLN A 211 -24.92 -2.27 15.74
C GLN A 211 -24.92 -3.67 16.35
N GLN A 212 -26.00 -4.09 16.99
CA GLN A 212 -26.13 -5.43 17.56
C GLN A 212 -25.95 -6.53 16.51
N LEU A 213 -26.50 -6.35 15.31
CA LEU A 213 -26.35 -7.27 14.20
C LEU A 213 -24.93 -7.31 13.66
N ARG A 214 -24.24 -6.17 13.57
CA ARG A 214 -22.83 -6.11 13.16
C ARG A 214 -21.91 -6.84 14.13
N GLU A 215 -22.17 -6.76 15.43
CA GLU A 215 -21.44 -7.51 16.46
C GLU A 215 -21.60 -9.03 16.30
N GLN A 216 -22.71 -9.47 15.70
CA GLN A 216 -22.97 -10.87 15.34
C GLN A 216 -22.45 -11.23 13.93
N GLY A 217 -21.71 -10.34 13.26
CA GLY A 217 -21.17 -10.58 11.93
C GLY A 217 -22.13 -10.31 10.76
N VAL A 218 -23.35 -9.85 11.03
CA VAL A 218 -24.32 -9.50 9.99
C VAL A 218 -24.01 -8.11 9.43
N ARG A 219 -23.96 -8.00 8.10
CA ARG A 219 -23.77 -6.71 7.41
C ARG A 219 -25.07 -5.91 7.36
N ALA A 220 -25.32 -5.17 8.42
CA ALA A 220 -26.53 -4.36 8.59
C ALA A 220 -26.22 -2.86 8.50
N GLU A 221 -27.09 -2.12 7.85
CA GLU A 221 -27.06 -0.65 7.78
C GLU A 221 -28.40 -0.04 8.11
N SER A 222 -28.40 1.20 8.58
CA SER A 222 -29.58 2.01 8.78
C SER A 222 -29.39 3.42 8.20
N ASP A 223 -30.48 4.15 7.98
CA ASP A 223 -30.38 5.54 7.51
C ASP A 223 -29.77 6.44 8.59
N ILE A 224 -28.74 7.18 8.24
CA ILE A 224 -28.05 8.12 9.12
C ILE A 224 -28.27 9.59 8.71
N VAL A 225 -29.02 9.83 7.63
CA VAL A 225 -29.18 11.17 7.04
C VAL A 225 -30.61 11.72 7.21
N GLY A 226 -31.57 10.87 7.60
CA GLY A 226 -32.97 11.23 7.74
C GLY A 226 -33.69 11.30 6.39
N ARG A 227 -33.37 10.42 5.45
CA ARG A 227 -34.00 10.33 4.14
C ARG A 227 -35.47 9.87 4.24
N SER A 228 -36.30 10.29 3.27
CA SER A 228 -37.64 9.76 3.15
C SER A 228 -37.62 8.23 2.93
N LEU A 229 -38.65 7.52 3.37
CA LEU A 229 -38.75 6.06 3.23
C LEU A 229 -38.54 5.61 1.77
N LYS A 230 -39.12 6.33 0.80
CA LYS A 230 -38.91 6.06 -0.64
C LYS A 230 -37.44 6.14 -1.06
N ALA A 231 -36.71 7.13 -0.53
CA ALA A 231 -35.27 7.27 -0.82
C ALA A 231 -34.43 6.18 -0.15
N GLN A 232 -34.80 5.78 1.06
CA GLN A 232 -34.16 4.69 1.80
C GLN A 232 -34.34 3.36 1.06
N MET A 233 -35.55 3.04 0.62
CA MET A 233 -35.82 1.80 -0.13
C MET A 233 -35.13 1.79 -1.50
N LYS A 234 -35.07 2.96 -2.18
CA LYS A 234 -34.29 3.09 -3.43
C LYS A 234 -32.80 2.84 -3.20
N TYR A 235 -32.26 3.34 -2.10
CA TYR A 235 -30.87 3.13 -1.71
C TYR A 235 -30.61 1.65 -1.42
N ALA A 236 -31.47 1.00 -0.63
CA ALA A 236 -31.33 -0.43 -0.32
C ALA A 236 -31.32 -1.30 -1.58
N GLY A 237 -32.23 -1.03 -2.52
CA GLY A 237 -32.25 -1.76 -3.78
C GLY A 237 -31.01 -1.51 -4.65
N LYS A 238 -30.57 -0.24 -4.79
CA LYS A 238 -29.36 0.10 -5.57
C LYS A 238 -28.09 -0.48 -4.97
N SER A 239 -28.00 -0.56 -3.65
CA SER A 239 -26.84 -1.08 -2.92
C SER A 239 -26.81 -2.61 -2.81
N GLY A 240 -27.85 -3.29 -3.31
CA GLY A 240 -27.90 -4.75 -3.37
C GLY A 240 -28.12 -5.44 -2.01
N PHE A 241 -28.80 -4.78 -1.08
CA PHE A 241 -29.18 -5.42 0.18
C PHE A 241 -30.12 -6.61 -0.08
N ARG A 242 -29.84 -7.74 0.59
CA ARG A 242 -30.67 -8.94 0.46
C ARG A 242 -32.02 -8.78 1.15
N TYR A 243 -32.02 -8.11 2.29
CA TYR A 243 -33.23 -7.88 3.11
C TYR A 243 -33.38 -6.40 3.44
N THR A 244 -34.64 -5.98 3.64
CA THR A 244 -35.00 -4.71 4.25
C THR A 244 -35.98 -4.93 5.39
N LEU A 245 -35.80 -4.17 6.49
CA LEU A 245 -36.69 -4.11 7.63
C LEU A 245 -37.20 -2.68 7.76
N MET A 246 -38.52 -2.47 7.87
CA MET A 246 -39.09 -1.14 8.09
C MET A 246 -39.46 -0.97 9.56
N ILE A 247 -39.06 0.17 10.15
CA ILE A 247 -39.41 0.55 11.53
C ILE A 247 -40.01 1.95 11.52
N GLY A 248 -41.25 2.06 11.92
CA GLY A 248 -41.96 3.29 12.21
C GLY A 248 -42.59 3.24 13.62
N ASP A 249 -43.53 4.13 13.90
CA ASP A 249 -44.14 4.20 15.21
C ASP A 249 -44.93 2.93 15.56
N SER A 250 -45.67 2.37 14.61
CA SER A 250 -46.45 1.12 14.82
C SER A 250 -45.55 -0.09 15.10
N GLU A 251 -44.44 -0.21 14.41
CA GLU A 251 -43.50 -1.29 14.63
C GLU A 251 -42.74 -1.15 15.97
N LEU A 252 -42.54 0.09 16.43
CA LEU A 252 -42.00 0.32 17.78
C LEU A 252 -42.99 -0.07 18.88
N GLU A 253 -44.30 0.22 18.69
CA GLU A 253 -45.34 -0.12 19.65
C GLU A 253 -45.59 -1.61 19.75
N THR A 254 -45.61 -2.33 18.59
CA THR A 254 -45.91 -3.74 18.52
C THR A 254 -44.68 -4.65 18.73
N GLY A 255 -43.47 -4.12 18.57
CA GLY A 255 -42.25 -4.92 18.55
C GLY A 255 -42.11 -5.83 17.32
N ARG A 256 -43.00 -5.66 16.33
CA ARG A 256 -43.06 -6.52 15.14
C ARG A 256 -42.87 -5.66 13.87
N ALA A 257 -42.20 -6.21 12.86
CA ALA A 257 -41.94 -5.52 11.60
C ALA A 257 -41.89 -6.52 10.44
N PHE A 258 -42.08 -6.03 9.23
CA PHE A 258 -41.95 -6.83 8.02
C PHE A 258 -40.50 -6.88 7.54
N LEU A 259 -39.92 -8.07 7.54
CA LEU A 259 -38.68 -8.38 6.87
C LEU A 259 -38.97 -8.72 5.40
N ARG A 260 -38.47 -7.90 4.50
CA ARG A 260 -38.66 -8.11 3.05
C ARG A 260 -37.40 -8.68 2.42
N ASN A 261 -37.54 -9.82 1.75
CA ASN A 261 -36.53 -10.34 0.84
C ASN A 261 -36.58 -9.55 -0.48
N MET A 262 -35.50 -8.85 -0.83
CA MET A 262 -35.44 -7.95 -1.97
C MET A 262 -35.33 -8.69 -3.32
N GLU A 263 -34.83 -9.92 -3.34
CA GLU A 263 -34.70 -10.75 -4.53
C GLU A 263 -36.04 -11.42 -4.89
N GLN A 264 -36.72 -11.96 -3.88
CA GLN A 264 -37.98 -12.71 -4.06
C GLN A 264 -39.22 -11.83 -3.94
N SER A 265 -39.06 -10.59 -3.45
CA SER A 265 -40.17 -9.67 -3.13
C SER A 265 -41.17 -10.21 -2.10
N GLU A 266 -40.80 -11.22 -1.33
CA GLU A 266 -41.57 -11.79 -0.24
C GLU A 266 -41.39 -11.00 1.06
N GLN A 267 -42.45 -10.97 1.88
CA GLN A 267 -42.44 -10.31 3.16
C GLN A 267 -42.89 -11.27 4.26
N THR A 268 -42.19 -11.27 5.36
CA THR A 268 -42.53 -12.04 6.54
C THR A 268 -42.57 -11.12 7.74
N GLU A 269 -43.65 -11.21 8.53
CA GLU A 269 -43.74 -10.49 9.80
C GLU A 269 -42.90 -11.20 10.85
N ILE A 270 -42.01 -10.47 11.50
CA ILE A 270 -41.06 -10.98 12.51
C ILE A 270 -41.06 -10.11 13.76
N GLU A 271 -40.60 -10.65 14.86
CA GLU A 271 -40.19 -9.86 16.03
C GLU A 271 -38.87 -9.15 15.74
N ILE A 272 -38.83 -7.82 15.96
CA ILE A 272 -37.66 -6.99 15.64
C ILE A 272 -36.41 -7.49 16.35
N ASP A 273 -36.54 -7.92 17.62
CA ASP A 273 -35.41 -8.41 18.42
C ASP A 273 -34.85 -9.74 17.96
N ARG A 274 -35.60 -10.49 17.17
CA ARG A 274 -35.24 -11.80 16.64
C ARG A 274 -34.86 -11.78 15.18
N VAL A 275 -34.66 -10.60 14.59
CA VAL A 275 -34.31 -10.49 13.16
C VAL A 275 -33.05 -11.28 12.79
N ALA A 276 -32.09 -11.41 13.69
CA ALA A 276 -30.88 -12.20 13.48
C ALA A 276 -31.19 -13.64 13.09
N ASP A 277 -32.20 -14.25 13.68
CA ASP A 277 -32.61 -15.66 13.44
C ASP A 277 -33.01 -15.92 11.96
N TYR A 278 -33.34 -14.87 11.21
CA TYR A 278 -33.80 -14.94 9.82
C TYR A 278 -32.71 -14.56 8.80
N LEU A 279 -31.54 -14.10 9.27
CA LEU A 279 -30.49 -13.56 8.42
C LEU A 279 -29.25 -14.46 8.31
N ILE A 280 -29.13 -15.43 9.22
CA ILE A 280 -27.99 -16.35 9.34
C ILE A 280 -28.29 -17.68 8.64
#